data_5122b4d201aef9599475c5c4416d460b
#
_entry.id   5122b4d201aef9599475c5c4416d460b
#
_cell.length_a   1.000
_cell.length_b   1.000
_cell.length_c   1.000
_cell.angle_alpha   90.00
_cell.angle_beta   90.00
_cell.angle_gamma   90.00
#
_symmetry.space_group_name_H-M   'P 1'
#
loop_
_entity.id
_entity.type
_entity.pdbx_description
1 polymer ?
#
loop_
_entity_poly.entity_id
_entity_poly.type
_entity_poly.pdbx_seq_one_letter_code
_entity_poly.pdbx_strand_id
1 'polypeptide(L)'
;RLTEKLRANPAFRDLSNDLQLGGSITHISIDRQAAARFGLTATDVDQALYDAFGQRQINEFQTEINQYQVVLELDTQQRGKAESLNYFYLRSPLTNEMVPLSALAKVDPPSVGPLSISHDGMFPAANLSFNLAPGVALGDAVIMLNQAKNEIGMPTTLIGTFQGAAQAFQSSLASQPWLILAALVAVYIILGVLYESFVHPLTIISTLPSAGLGALIMLWLLGQDFSIMALIGLVLLIGIVKKNGILMIDFALEAQRVRGLPPEEAIYEACVTRFRPIIMTTLAALLGAVPLMLGSGPGAELRQPLGIAVVGGLLVSQALTLFTTPVIYLYLEKFFHRPKPALALATTH
;
A
#
# COMPACT_ATOMS: atom_id res chain seq x y z
N ARG A 1 -17.10 -13.51 10.11
CA ARG A 1 -18.02 -12.35 9.98
C ARG A 1 -17.48 -11.30 9.00
N LEU A 2 -16.25 -10.77 9.19
CA LEU A 2 -15.68 -9.80 8.26
C LEU A 2 -15.54 -10.39 6.86
N THR A 3 -14.98 -11.59 6.74
CA THR A 3 -14.84 -12.32 5.48
C THR A 3 -16.18 -12.53 4.76
N GLU A 4 -17.21 -12.91 5.48
CA GLU A 4 -18.57 -13.12 4.92
C GLU A 4 -19.16 -11.81 4.40
N LYS A 5 -18.99 -10.73 5.16
CA LYS A 5 -19.48 -9.42 4.76
C LYS A 5 -18.78 -8.88 3.51
N LEU A 6 -17.46 -9.03 3.44
CA LEU A 6 -16.68 -8.63 2.26
C LEU A 6 -16.98 -9.52 1.05
N ARG A 7 -17.26 -10.81 1.24
CA ARG A 7 -17.65 -11.72 0.16
C ARG A 7 -18.97 -11.32 -0.52
N ALA A 8 -19.87 -10.67 0.21
CA ALA A 8 -21.10 -10.12 -0.34
C ALA A 8 -20.88 -8.86 -1.19
N ASN A 9 -19.71 -8.21 -1.11
CA ASN A 9 -19.40 -7.01 -1.87
C ASN A 9 -18.68 -7.36 -3.18
N PRO A 10 -19.24 -7.02 -4.36
CA PRO A 10 -18.66 -7.37 -5.66
C PRO A 10 -17.33 -6.71 -5.96
N ALA A 11 -16.92 -5.70 -5.18
CA ALA A 11 -15.62 -5.06 -5.30
C ALA A 11 -14.45 -5.97 -4.92
N PHE A 12 -14.70 -7.00 -4.08
CA PHE A 12 -13.68 -7.94 -3.61
C PHE A 12 -13.82 -9.27 -4.32
N ARG A 13 -12.71 -9.80 -4.83
CA ARG A 13 -12.60 -11.10 -5.49
C ARG A 13 -11.57 -11.97 -4.79
N ASP A 14 -11.67 -13.29 -4.99
CA ASP A 14 -10.71 -14.29 -4.51
C ASP A 14 -10.41 -14.13 -3.01
N LEU A 15 -11.45 -13.84 -2.23
CA LEU A 15 -11.33 -13.57 -0.82
C LEU A 15 -10.98 -14.85 -0.09
N SER A 16 -9.82 -14.90 0.53
CA SER A 16 -9.34 -16.04 1.32
C SER A 16 -8.84 -15.57 2.68
N ASN A 17 -8.89 -16.47 3.65
CA ASN A 17 -8.26 -16.27 4.96
C ASN A 17 -7.44 -17.50 5.33
N ASP A 18 -6.43 -17.31 6.17
CA ASP A 18 -5.58 -18.38 6.68
C ASP A 18 -6.15 -19.02 7.96
N LEU A 19 -7.29 -18.55 8.45
CA LEU A 19 -7.97 -19.11 9.60
C LEU A 19 -8.66 -20.42 9.21
N GLN A 20 -8.00 -21.54 9.43
CA GLN A 20 -8.54 -22.87 9.17
C GLN A 20 -9.36 -23.33 10.37
N LEU A 21 -10.67 -23.08 10.32
CA LEU A 21 -11.65 -23.61 11.29
C LEU A 21 -12.21 -24.91 10.71
N GLY A 22 -12.26 -25.95 11.49
CA GLY A 22 -12.86 -27.22 11.06
C GLY A 22 -12.06 -28.44 11.51
N GLY A 23 -11.04 -28.26 12.32
CA GLY A 23 -10.40 -29.35 13.02
C GLY A 23 -11.34 -29.97 14.05
N SER A 24 -11.54 -31.29 14.00
CA SER A 24 -12.23 -32.00 15.06
C SER A 24 -11.29 -32.13 16.26
N ILE A 25 -11.65 -31.55 17.39
CA ILE A 25 -10.89 -31.60 18.65
C ILE A 25 -11.70 -32.37 19.66
N THR A 26 -11.11 -33.42 20.23
CA THR A 26 -11.68 -34.16 21.36
C THR A 26 -10.84 -33.84 22.60
N HIS A 27 -11.48 -33.29 23.60
CA HIS A 27 -10.83 -33.01 24.88
C HIS A 27 -10.94 -34.19 25.84
N ILE A 28 -9.81 -34.62 26.39
CA ILE A 28 -9.72 -35.74 27.35
C ILE A 28 -9.27 -35.18 28.68
N SER A 29 -10.14 -35.29 29.67
CA SER A 29 -9.88 -34.84 31.04
C SER A 29 -9.55 -36.04 31.94
N ILE A 30 -8.28 -36.16 32.31
CA ILE A 30 -7.81 -37.30 33.13
C ILE A 30 -8.18 -37.11 34.60
N ASP A 31 -8.87 -38.10 35.18
CA ASP A 31 -9.09 -38.16 36.62
C ASP A 31 -7.85 -38.76 37.30
N ARG A 32 -7.01 -37.91 37.85
CA ARG A 32 -5.75 -38.31 38.49
C ARG A 32 -5.97 -39.18 39.73
N GLN A 33 -7.10 -39.04 40.46
CA GLN A 33 -7.39 -39.85 41.63
C GLN A 33 -7.84 -41.26 41.24
N ALA A 34 -8.66 -41.36 40.18
CA ALA A 34 -9.06 -42.63 39.61
C ALA A 34 -7.85 -43.39 39.05
N ALA A 35 -6.99 -42.70 38.27
CA ALA A 35 -5.78 -43.29 37.73
C ALA A 35 -4.82 -43.80 38.82
N ALA A 36 -4.61 -43.04 39.87
CA ALA A 36 -3.73 -43.43 40.98
C ALA A 36 -4.20 -44.70 41.72
N ARG A 37 -5.50 -45.00 41.77
CA ARG A 37 -6.02 -46.26 42.36
C ARG A 37 -5.56 -47.51 41.60
N PHE A 38 -5.32 -47.36 40.29
CA PHE A 38 -4.81 -48.43 39.44
C PHE A 38 -3.29 -48.33 39.27
N GLY A 39 -2.59 -47.45 39.98
CA GLY A 39 -1.15 -47.21 39.85
C GLY A 39 -0.73 -46.52 38.56
N LEU A 40 -1.69 -45.92 37.85
CA LEU A 40 -1.44 -45.21 36.60
C LEU A 40 -1.23 -43.73 36.88
N THR A 41 -0.24 -43.13 36.22
CA THR A 41 0.01 -41.70 36.23
C THR A 41 -0.62 -41.04 35.01
N ALA A 42 -0.76 -39.71 35.02
CA ALA A 42 -1.19 -38.96 33.85
C ALA A 42 -0.25 -39.19 32.68
N THR A 43 1.05 -39.31 32.93
CA THR A 43 2.06 -39.59 31.89
C THR A 43 1.86 -40.94 31.22
N ASP A 44 1.44 -41.98 31.97
CA ASP A 44 1.17 -43.29 31.39
C ASP A 44 -0.04 -43.23 30.43
N VAL A 45 -1.07 -42.47 30.81
CA VAL A 45 -2.22 -42.22 29.92
C VAL A 45 -1.83 -41.44 28.69
N ASP A 46 -1.04 -40.38 28.84
CA ASP A 46 -0.58 -39.54 27.73
C ASP A 46 0.31 -40.35 26.75
N GLN A 47 1.22 -41.18 27.27
CA GLN A 47 2.05 -42.03 26.45
C GLN A 47 1.23 -43.07 25.68
N ALA A 48 0.28 -43.72 26.30
CA ALA A 48 -0.58 -44.67 25.65
C ALA A 48 -1.45 -44.05 24.56
N LEU A 49 -1.98 -42.85 24.81
CA LEU A 49 -2.68 -42.07 23.78
C LEU A 49 -1.77 -41.62 22.63
N TYR A 50 -0.54 -41.21 22.95
CA TYR A 50 0.46 -40.86 21.96
C TYR A 50 0.85 -42.07 21.08
N ASP A 51 1.00 -43.26 21.67
CA ASP A 51 1.28 -44.49 20.94
C ASP A 51 0.16 -44.87 19.97
N ALA A 52 -1.10 -44.59 20.35
CA ALA A 52 -2.26 -44.93 19.52
C ALA A 52 -2.60 -43.87 18.47
N PHE A 53 -2.52 -42.58 18.79
CA PHE A 53 -3.03 -41.49 17.97
C PHE A 53 -1.95 -40.51 17.49
N GLY A 54 -0.78 -40.49 18.13
CA GLY A 54 0.28 -39.49 17.92
C GLY A 54 1.33 -39.89 16.89
N GLN A 55 1.16 -41.01 16.17
CA GLN A 55 2.14 -41.49 15.19
C GLN A 55 3.55 -41.62 15.78
N ARG A 56 3.67 -42.34 16.91
CA ARG A 56 4.94 -42.54 17.59
C ARG A 56 5.95 -43.20 16.73
N GLN A 57 7.08 -42.57 16.45
CA GLN A 57 8.22 -43.18 15.81
C GLN A 57 8.90 -44.16 16.79
N ILE A 58 8.86 -45.47 16.47
CA ILE A 58 9.45 -46.52 17.31
C ILE A 58 10.90 -46.79 16.92
N ASN A 59 11.15 -46.82 15.62
CA ASN A 59 12.46 -47.15 15.06
C ASN A 59 12.66 -46.43 13.72
N GLU A 60 13.92 -46.40 13.31
CA GLU A 60 14.35 -45.85 12.04
C GLU A 60 15.41 -46.80 11.44
N PHE A 61 15.30 -47.08 10.18
CA PHE A 61 16.32 -47.83 9.48
C PHE A 61 16.74 -47.14 8.19
N GLN A 62 18.02 -47.14 7.96
CA GLN A 62 18.63 -46.52 6.79
C GLN A 62 18.95 -47.58 5.75
N THR A 63 18.69 -47.27 4.49
CA THR A 63 19.19 -47.95 3.32
C THR A 63 20.23 -47.08 2.64
N GLU A 64 20.92 -47.60 1.64
CA GLU A 64 21.93 -46.83 0.90
C GLU A 64 21.36 -45.57 0.21
N ILE A 65 20.06 -45.52 -0.02
CA ILE A 65 19.39 -44.45 -0.79
C ILE A 65 18.40 -43.63 0.05
N ASN A 66 17.74 -44.27 1.05
CA ASN A 66 16.65 -43.67 1.80
C ASN A 66 16.65 -44.04 3.29
N GLN A 67 16.00 -43.22 4.07
CA GLN A 67 15.74 -43.39 5.50
C GLN A 67 14.25 -43.66 5.70
N TYR A 68 13.94 -44.75 6.42
CA TYR A 68 12.56 -45.17 6.69
C TYR A 68 12.28 -45.16 8.17
N GLN A 69 11.15 -44.56 8.55
CA GLN A 69 10.67 -44.49 9.91
C GLN A 69 9.60 -45.58 10.16
N VAL A 70 9.71 -46.29 11.26
CA VAL A 70 8.69 -47.23 11.70
C VAL A 70 7.80 -46.48 12.70
N VAL A 71 6.54 -46.32 12.34
CA VAL A 71 5.55 -45.56 13.15
C VAL A 71 4.54 -46.53 13.73
N LEU A 72 4.29 -46.41 15.06
CA LEU A 72 3.20 -47.06 15.77
C LEU A 72 1.98 -46.16 15.77
N GLU A 73 0.87 -46.67 15.28
CA GLU A 73 -0.42 -45.93 15.32
C GLU A 73 -1.59 -46.93 15.32
N LEU A 74 -2.76 -46.42 15.75
CA LEU A 74 -4.01 -47.18 15.65
C LEU A 74 -4.46 -47.29 14.18
N ASP A 75 -5.19 -48.34 13.84
CA ASP A 75 -5.74 -48.52 12.50
C ASP A 75 -6.54 -47.28 12.06
N THR A 76 -6.33 -46.89 10.80
CA THR A 76 -6.92 -45.66 10.22
C THR A 76 -8.45 -45.62 10.32
N GLN A 77 -9.11 -46.79 10.29
CA GLN A 77 -10.58 -46.87 10.44
C GLN A 77 -11.07 -46.48 11.85
N GLN A 78 -10.24 -46.62 12.86
CA GLN A 78 -10.54 -46.36 14.26
C GLN A 78 -10.01 -45.01 14.74
N ARG A 79 -8.88 -44.55 14.19
CA ARG A 79 -8.22 -43.30 14.60
C ARG A 79 -9.07 -42.05 14.48
N GLY A 80 -9.96 -41.97 13.48
CA GLY A 80 -10.81 -40.80 13.22
C GLY A 80 -12.09 -40.70 14.04
N LYS A 81 -12.37 -41.64 14.93
CA LYS A 81 -13.64 -41.72 15.67
C LYS A 81 -13.40 -41.51 17.15
N ALA A 82 -14.09 -40.53 17.77
CA ALA A 82 -14.02 -40.32 19.22
C ALA A 82 -14.53 -41.52 20.01
N GLU A 83 -15.48 -42.30 19.44
CA GLU A 83 -16.00 -43.52 20.04
C GLU A 83 -14.93 -44.61 20.25
N SER A 84 -13.86 -44.61 19.47
CA SER A 84 -12.75 -45.53 19.59
C SER A 84 -12.01 -45.40 20.94
N LEU A 85 -12.07 -44.23 21.57
CA LEU A 85 -11.52 -44.00 22.91
C LEU A 85 -12.23 -44.80 23.98
N ASN A 86 -13.51 -45.20 23.77
CA ASN A 86 -14.26 -46.03 24.72
C ASN A 86 -13.75 -47.47 24.76
N TYR A 87 -13.10 -47.92 23.68
CA TYR A 87 -12.51 -49.29 23.60
C TYR A 87 -11.00 -49.28 23.84
N PHE A 88 -10.47 -48.16 24.36
CA PHE A 88 -9.04 -48.06 24.65
C PHE A 88 -8.76 -48.48 26.07
N TYR A 89 -7.81 -49.37 26.27
CA TYR A 89 -7.46 -49.96 27.58
C TYR A 89 -6.00 -49.73 27.90
N LEU A 90 -5.74 -49.44 29.18
CA LEU A 90 -4.39 -49.33 29.73
C LEU A 90 -4.14 -50.48 30.72
N ARG A 91 -2.90 -50.95 30.76
CA ARG A 91 -2.53 -52.00 31.72
C ARG A 91 -2.15 -51.39 33.05
N SER A 92 -2.83 -51.79 34.13
CA SER A 92 -2.49 -51.37 35.48
C SER A 92 -1.17 -52.04 35.91
N PRO A 93 -0.19 -51.27 36.39
CA PRO A 93 1.06 -51.83 36.91
C PRO A 93 0.85 -52.52 38.30
N LEU A 94 -0.23 -52.21 39.01
CA LEU A 94 -0.53 -52.80 40.33
C LEU A 94 -1.25 -54.14 40.24
N THR A 95 -2.31 -54.20 39.41
CA THR A 95 -3.16 -55.36 39.29
C THR A 95 -2.86 -56.24 38.09
N ASN A 96 -2.08 -55.72 37.17
CA ASN A 96 -1.77 -56.34 35.85
C ASN A 96 -3.00 -56.55 34.96
N GLU A 97 -4.15 -55.95 35.33
CA GLU A 97 -5.38 -56.02 34.55
C GLU A 97 -5.53 -54.85 33.59
N MET A 98 -6.37 -55.04 32.56
CA MET A 98 -6.66 -54.02 31.56
C MET A 98 -7.79 -53.13 32.05
N VAL A 99 -7.50 -51.82 32.23
CA VAL A 99 -8.41 -50.79 32.73
C VAL A 99 -8.88 -49.95 31.54
N PRO A 100 -10.19 -49.80 31.29
CA PRO A 100 -10.69 -48.97 30.21
C PRO A 100 -10.38 -47.50 30.45
N LEU A 101 -10.06 -46.76 29.39
CA LEU A 101 -9.79 -45.32 29.48
C LEU A 101 -10.96 -44.55 30.09
N SER A 102 -12.20 -45.00 29.87
CA SER A 102 -13.40 -44.37 30.42
C SER A 102 -13.50 -44.43 31.97
N ALA A 103 -12.73 -45.31 32.61
CA ALA A 103 -12.59 -45.36 34.06
C ALA A 103 -11.53 -44.40 34.62
N LEU A 104 -10.65 -43.91 33.75
CA LEU A 104 -9.49 -43.06 34.07
C LEU A 104 -9.66 -41.61 33.60
N ALA A 105 -10.48 -41.41 32.58
CA ALA A 105 -10.64 -40.10 31.97
C ALA A 105 -12.05 -39.90 31.41
N LYS A 106 -12.49 -38.66 31.42
CA LYS A 106 -13.71 -38.22 30.76
C LYS A 106 -13.38 -37.73 29.38
N VAL A 107 -14.02 -38.28 28.39
CA VAL A 107 -13.92 -37.87 26.99
C VAL A 107 -15.07 -36.94 26.65
N ASP A 108 -14.79 -35.70 26.33
CA ASP A 108 -15.82 -34.73 25.93
C ASP A 108 -16.23 -34.97 24.45
N PRO A 109 -17.49 -34.63 24.09
CA PRO A 109 -17.89 -34.70 22.67
C PRO A 109 -16.98 -33.92 21.75
N PRO A 110 -16.76 -34.38 20.50
CA PRO A 110 -15.94 -33.67 19.56
C PRO A 110 -16.42 -32.24 19.37
N SER A 111 -15.53 -31.29 19.44
CA SER A 111 -15.78 -29.87 19.17
C SER A 111 -15.01 -29.42 17.94
N VAL A 112 -15.44 -28.34 17.32
CA VAL A 112 -14.74 -27.76 16.19
C VAL A 112 -13.78 -26.68 16.69
N GLY A 113 -12.53 -26.81 16.35
CA GLY A 113 -11.50 -25.86 16.70
C GLY A 113 -10.60 -25.46 15.51
N PRO A 114 -9.70 -24.52 15.70
CA PRO A 114 -8.74 -24.15 14.68
C PRO A 114 -7.71 -25.28 14.46
N LEU A 115 -7.42 -25.59 13.19
CA LEU A 115 -6.34 -26.53 12.84
C LEU A 115 -4.96 -25.92 13.03
N SER A 116 -4.84 -24.61 12.78
CA SER A 116 -3.63 -23.84 13.01
C SER A 116 -3.98 -22.44 13.47
N ILE A 117 -3.12 -21.85 14.28
CA ILE A 117 -3.23 -20.47 14.75
C ILE A 117 -1.96 -19.75 14.30
N SER A 118 -2.10 -18.88 13.29
CA SER A 118 -1.01 -18.01 12.84
C SER A 118 -0.73 -16.93 13.88
N HIS A 119 0.52 -16.52 13.99
CA HIS A 119 0.93 -15.43 14.88
C HIS A 119 1.69 -14.38 14.07
N ASP A 120 1.47 -13.13 14.45
CA ASP A 120 2.29 -11.99 14.00
C ASP A 120 2.99 -11.42 15.24
N GLY A 121 4.30 -11.60 15.30
CA GLY A 121 5.04 -11.38 16.53
C GLY A 121 4.60 -12.33 17.64
N MET A 122 4.12 -11.78 18.77
CA MET A 122 3.64 -12.57 19.92
C MET A 122 2.12 -12.71 19.99
N PHE A 123 1.38 -12.15 19.03
CA PHE A 123 -0.09 -12.13 19.05
C PHE A 123 -0.68 -13.08 18.02
N PRO A 124 -1.76 -13.81 18.37
CA PRO A 124 -2.53 -14.55 17.38
C PRO A 124 -3.04 -13.62 16.28
N ALA A 125 -2.85 -13.99 15.02
CA ALA A 125 -3.22 -13.20 13.87
C ALA A 125 -3.97 -14.05 12.83
N ALA A 126 -4.78 -13.40 12.01
CA ALA A 126 -5.39 -14.01 10.84
C ALA A 126 -5.21 -13.08 9.65
N ASN A 127 -4.66 -13.62 8.55
CA ASN A 127 -4.48 -12.88 7.32
C ASN A 127 -5.71 -13.02 6.43
N LEU A 128 -6.21 -11.89 5.97
CA LEU A 128 -7.27 -11.81 4.98
C LEU A 128 -6.69 -11.31 3.67
N SER A 129 -6.68 -12.17 2.66
CA SER A 129 -6.21 -11.85 1.32
C SER A 129 -7.38 -11.64 0.38
N PHE A 130 -7.25 -10.69 -0.53
CA PHE A 130 -8.27 -10.42 -1.55
C PHE A 130 -7.65 -9.80 -2.80
N ASN A 131 -8.32 -9.99 -3.92
CA ASN A 131 -8.11 -9.26 -5.15
C ASN A 131 -9.25 -8.24 -5.34
N LEU A 132 -9.01 -7.22 -6.15
CA LEU A 132 -10.02 -6.22 -6.49
C LEU A 132 -10.69 -6.54 -7.84
N ALA A 133 -11.95 -6.20 -7.95
CA ALA A 133 -12.63 -6.25 -9.23
C ALA A 133 -12.05 -5.19 -10.18
N PRO A 134 -12.06 -5.43 -11.52
CA PRO A 134 -11.63 -4.43 -12.48
C PRO A 134 -12.37 -3.10 -12.28
N GLY A 135 -11.61 -2.00 -12.25
CA GLY A 135 -12.15 -0.65 -12.04
C GLY A 135 -12.43 -0.26 -10.58
N VAL A 136 -12.00 -1.07 -9.60
CA VAL A 136 -12.08 -0.71 -8.18
C VAL A 136 -10.71 -0.22 -7.71
N ALA A 137 -10.67 1.03 -7.25
CA ALA A 137 -9.44 1.62 -6.70
C ALA A 137 -9.06 0.98 -5.36
N LEU A 138 -7.75 0.81 -5.13
CA LEU A 138 -7.26 0.29 -3.85
C LEU A 138 -7.64 1.20 -2.67
N GLY A 139 -7.71 2.52 -2.90
CA GLY A 139 -8.18 3.48 -1.90
C GLY A 139 -9.62 3.24 -1.48
N ASP A 140 -10.51 3.00 -2.44
CA ASP A 140 -11.92 2.69 -2.18
C ASP A 140 -12.07 1.36 -1.44
N ALA A 141 -11.29 0.36 -1.81
CA ALA A 141 -11.27 -0.93 -1.12
C ALA A 141 -10.88 -0.77 0.36
N VAL A 142 -9.88 0.06 0.68
CA VAL A 142 -9.49 0.38 2.06
C VAL A 142 -10.62 1.07 2.83
N ILE A 143 -11.33 2.00 2.18
CA ILE A 143 -12.50 2.67 2.78
C ILE A 143 -13.62 1.68 3.05
N MET A 144 -14.00 0.85 2.06
CA MET A 144 -15.03 -0.19 2.18
C MET A 144 -14.69 -1.20 3.28
N LEU A 145 -13.42 -1.60 3.40
CA LEU A 145 -12.97 -2.52 4.44
C LEU A 145 -13.09 -1.89 5.83
N ASN A 146 -12.70 -0.63 6.00
CA ASN A 146 -12.86 0.08 7.26
C ASN A 146 -14.35 0.30 7.62
N GLN A 147 -15.21 0.56 6.64
CA GLN A 147 -16.66 0.63 6.85
C GLN A 147 -17.21 -0.73 7.31
N ALA A 148 -16.86 -1.83 6.61
CA ALA A 148 -17.27 -3.18 6.99
C ALA A 148 -16.82 -3.55 8.39
N LYS A 149 -15.58 -3.18 8.78
CA LYS A 149 -15.05 -3.35 10.13
C LYS A 149 -15.90 -2.63 11.19
N ASN A 150 -16.28 -1.38 10.93
CA ASN A 150 -17.10 -0.59 11.85
C ASN A 150 -18.53 -1.15 11.95
N GLU A 151 -19.13 -1.57 10.83
CA GLU A 151 -20.48 -2.10 10.79
C GLU A 151 -20.65 -3.44 11.53
N ILE A 152 -19.61 -4.28 11.54
CA ILE A 152 -19.63 -5.55 12.31
C ILE A 152 -19.36 -5.34 13.80
N GLY A 153 -19.06 -4.10 14.23
CA GLY A 153 -18.70 -3.80 15.61
C GLY A 153 -17.42 -4.51 16.05
N MET A 154 -16.36 -4.48 15.23
CA MET A 154 -15.10 -5.16 15.53
C MET A 154 -14.52 -4.67 16.87
N PRO A 155 -14.18 -5.56 17.82
CA PRO A 155 -13.61 -5.16 19.10
C PRO A 155 -12.32 -4.35 18.92
N THR A 156 -12.13 -3.33 19.74
CA THR A 156 -10.92 -2.47 19.71
C THR A 156 -9.64 -3.22 20.06
N THR A 157 -9.75 -4.39 20.66
CA THR A 157 -8.63 -5.30 20.96
C THR A 157 -8.05 -5.95 19.69
N LEU A 158 -8.81 -5.99 18.59
CA LEU A 158 -8.35 -6.50 17.30
C LEU A 158 -7.74 -5.35 16.48
N ILE A 159 -6.43 -5.39 16.33
CA ILE A 159 -5.68 -4.42 15.53
C ILE A 159 -5.58 -4.96 14.10
N GLY A 160 -6.14 -4.23 13.15
CA GLY A 160 -5.99 -4.55 11.72
C GLY A 160 -4.87 -3.71 11.11
N THR A 161 -3.92 -4.37 10.47
CA THR A 161 -2.84 -3.75 9.70
C THR A 161 -2.94 -4.16 8.24
N PHE A 162 -2.57 -3.26 7.34
CA PHE A 162 -2.48 -3.58 5.91
C PHE A 162 -1.09 -4.07 5.58
N GLN A 163 -1.00 -5.03 4.67
CA GLN A 163 0.25 -5.58 4.15
C GLN A 163 0.28 -5.51 2.62
N GLY A 164 1.46 -5.68 2.03
CA GLY A 164 1.62 -5.69 0.57
C GLY A 164 1.29 -4.35 -0.10
N ALA A 165 0.55 -4.40 -1.21
CA ALA A 165 0.19 -3.22 -2.00
C ALA A 165 -0.63 -2.19 -1.22
N ALA A 166 -1.52 -2.63 -0.32
CA ALA A 166 -2.34 -1.74 0.49
C ALA A 166 -1.51 -0.97 1.52
N GLN A 167 -0.51 -1.60 2.13
CA GLN A 167 0.44 -0.93 3.02
C GLN A 167 1.28 0.09 2.27
N ALA A 168 1.83 -0.29 1.10
CA ALA A 168 2.62 0.60 0.27
C ALA A 168 1.82 1.83 -0.17
N PHE A 169 0.53 1.64 -0.52
CA PHE A 169 -0.36 2.73 -0.88
C PHE A 169 -0.60 3.70 0.30
N GLN A 170 -0.93 3.18 1.48
CA GLN A 170 -1.15 4.01 2.66
C GLN A 170 0.12 4.78 3.09
N SER A 171 1.27 4.11 3.11
CA SER A 171 2.54 4.76 3.48
C SER A 171 2.94 5.83 2.46
N SER A 172 2.69 5.59 1.16
CA SER A 172 2.92 6.57 0.11
C SER A 172 2.02 7.80 0.27
N LEU A 173 0.72 7.60 0.51
CA LEU A 173 -0.21 8.71 0.76
C LEU A 173 0.18 9.54 1.99
N ALA A 174 0.62 8.90 3.06
CA ALA A 174 1.01 9.59 4.29
C ALA A 174 2.30 10.43 4.12
N SER A 175 3.26 9.95 3.33
CA SER A 175 4.54 10.64 3.08
C SER A 175 4.46 11.69 1.97
N GLN A 176 3.51 11.58 1.04
CA GLN A 176 3.40 12.40 -0.15
C GLN A 176 3.33 13.90 0.11
N PRO A 177 2.48 14.41 1.04
CA PRO A 177 2.42 15.85 1.30
C PRO A 177 3.77 16.43 1.73
N TRP A 178 4.53 15.68 2.53
CA TRP A 178 5.85 16.08 3.00
C TRP A 178 6.88 16.08 1.87
N LEU A 179 6.82 15.10 0.96
CA LEU A 179 7.69 15.05 -0.21
C LEU A 179 7.41 16.20 -1.17
N ILE A 180 6.14 16.51 -1.44
CA ILE A 180 5.75 17.66 -2.27
C ILE A 180 6.21 18.95 -1.63
N LEU A 181 5.98 19.12 -0.32
CA LEU A 181 6.41 20.33 0.40
C LEU A 181 7.93 20.47 0.36
N ALA A 182 8.68 19.40 0.61
CA ALA A 182 10.14 19.41 0.55
C ALA A 182 10.64 19.77 -0.88
N ALA A 183 10.01 19.22 -1.92
CA ALA A 183 10.33 19.57 -3.31
C ALA A 183 10.05 21.03 -3.61
N LEU A 184 8.92 21.58 -3.17
CA LEU A 184 8.57 22.99 -3.35
C LEU A 184 9.56 23.90 -2.63
N VAL A 185 9.90 23.59 -1.38
CA VAL A 185 10.89 24.36 -0.60
C VAL A 185 12.26 24.31 -1.25
N ALA A 186 12.72 23.15 -1.66
CA ALA A 186 14.02 23.02 -2.34
C ALA A 186 14.07 23.86 -3.62
N VAL A 187 13.00 23.79 -4.44
CA VAL A 187 12.90 24.61 -5.66
C VAL A 187 12.85 26.09 -5.35
N TYR A 188 12.10 26.50 -4.33
CA TYR A 188 12.02 27.89 -3.91
C TYR A 188 13.40 28.43 -3.49
N ILE A 189 14.16 27.66 -2.70
CA ILE A 189 15.50 28.05 -2.26
C ILE A 189 16.45 28.16 -3.44
N ILE A 190 16.49 27.11 -4.30
CA ILE A 190 17.39 27.10 -5.48
C ILE A 190 17.10 28.28 -6.40
N LEU A 191 15.83 28.51 -6.73
CA LEU A 191 15.46 29.63 -7.59
C LEU A 191 15.66 30.98 -6.92
N GLY A 192 15.43 31.08 -5.61
CA GLY A 192 15.67 32.29 -4.83
C GLY A 192 17.15 32.70 -4.86
N VAL A 193 18.05 31.73 -4.70
CA VAL A 193 19.50 31.95 -4.81
C VAL A 193 19.91 32.31 -6.24
N LEU A 194 19.37 31.59 -7.23
CA LEU A 194 19.72 31.79 -8.64
C LEU A 194 19.28 33.16 -9.17
N TYR A 195 18.08 33.61 -8.81
CA TYR A 195 17.53 34.89 -9.27
C TYR A 195 17.82 36.07 -8.37
N GLU A 196 18.41 35.84 -7.21
CA GLU A 196 18.64 36.87 -6.18
C GLU A 196 17.33 37.60 -5.83
N SER A 197 16.23 36.89 -5.77
CA SER A 197 14.89 37.43 -5.54
C SER A 197 13.99 36.44 -4.84
N PHE A 198 13.16 36.94 -3.93
CA PHE A 198 12.14 36.13 -3.23
C PHE A 198 10.82 36.04 -4.02
N VAL A 199 10.62 36.88 -5.02
CA VAL A 199 9.35 37.04 -5.76
C VAL A 199 9.27 36.12 -6.96
N HIS A 200 10.34 36.06 -7.77
CA HIS A 200 10.36 35.28 -9.00
C HIS A 200 10.19 33.78 -8.80
N PRO A 201 10.72 33.14 -7.72
CA PRO A 201 10.42 31.73 -7.42
C PRO A 201 8.93 31.47 -7.20
N LEU A 202 8.19 32.41 -6.55
CA LEU A 202 6.75 32.27 -6.35
C LEU A 202 5.99 32.26 -7.69
N THR A 203 6.41 33.10 -8.65
CA THR A 203 5.81 33.11 -9.98
C THR A 203 5.95 31.75 -10.66
N ILE A 204 7.13 31.10 -10.55
CA ILE A 204 7.39 29.80 -11.15
C ILE A 204 6.60 28.70 -10.45
N ILE A 205 6.56 28.70 -9.11
CA ILE A 205 5.84 27.71 -8.32
C ILE A 205 4.33 27.80 -8.55
N SER A 206 3.78 28.99 -8.80
CA SER A 206 2.35 29.19 -9.05
C SER A 206 1.82 28.46 -10.29
N THR A 207 2.70 27.98 -11.19
CA THR A 207 2.30 27.17 -12.33
C THR A 207 2.03 25.70 -11.99
N LEU A 208 2.48 25.22 -10.84
CA LEU A 208 2.38 23.80 -10.45
C LEU A 208 0.94 23.32 -10.19
N PRO A 209 0.06 24.08 -9.54
CA PRO A 209 -1.33 23.65 -9.33
C PRO A 209 -2.06 23.33 -10.63
N SER A 210 -1.78 24.08 -11.72
CA SER A 210 -2.39 23.82 -13.03
C SER A 210 -2.00 22.47 -13.62
N ALA A 211 -0.77 22.05 -13.40
CA ALA A 211 -0.28 20.74 -13.83
C ALA A 211 -0.91 19.60 -13.04
N GLY A 212 -1.03 19.77 -11.72
CA GLY A 212 -1.72 18.81 -10.87
C GLY A 212 -3.18 18.63 -11.25
N LEU A 213 -3.90 19.74 -11.47
CA LEU A 213 -5.27 19.70 -11.98
C LEU A 213 -5.39 18.97 -13.32
N GLY A 214 -4.48 19.23 -14.25
CA GLY A 214 -4.46 18.55 -15.55
C GLY A 214 -4.28 17.05 -15.45
N ALA A 215 -3.38 16.61 -14.57
CA ALA A 215 -3.17 15.19 -14.29
C ALA A 215 -4.44 14.53 -13.71
N LEU A 216 -5.06 15.15 -12.72
CA LEU A 216 -6.28 14.63 -12.07
C LEU A 216 -7.48 14.58 -13.05
N ILE A 217 -7.68 15.64 -13.84
CA ILE A 217 -8.75 15.68 -14.84
C ILE A 217 -8.57 14.57 -15.87
N MET A 218 -7.36 14.33 -16.35
CA MET A 218 -7.11 13.31 -17.37
C MET A 218 -7.28 11.89 -16.81
N LEU A 219 -6.84 11.64 -15.58
CA LEU A 219 -7.10 10.37 -14.87
C LEU A 219 -8.59 10.12 -14.75
N TRP A 220 -9.35 11.13 -14.32
CA TRP A 220 -10.80 11.04 -14.18
C TRP A 220 -11.51 10.79 -15.53
N LEU A 221 -11.14 11.52 -16.60
CA LEU A 221 -11.72 11.35 -17.94
C LEU A 221 -11.50 9.97 -18.52
N LEU A 222 -10.34 9.36 -18.26
CA LEU A 222 -10.00 8.03 -18.75
C LEU A 222 -10.38 6.90 -17.78
N GLY A 223 -11.07 7.21 -16.68
CA GLY A 223 -11.53 6.24 -15.70
C GLY A 223 -10.40 5.49 -15.01
N GLN A 224 -9.24 6.14 -14.85
CA GLN A 224 -8.09 5.56 -14.17
C GLN A 224 -8.03 6.00 -12.73
N ASP A 225 -7.69 5.03 -11.87
CA ASP A 225 -7.59 5.26 -10.44
C ASP A 225 -6.38 6.11 -10.06
N PHE A 226 -6.52 6.87 -8.98
CA PHE A 226 -5.40 7.56 -8.37
C PHE A 226 -4.49 6.58 -7.63
N SER A 227 -3.69 5.85 -8.40
CA SER A 227 -2.76 4.82 -7.93
C SER A 227 -1.43 5.43 -7.47
N ILE A 228 -0.57 4.59 -6.83
CA ILE A 228 0.81 4.97 -6.50
C ILE A 228 1.56 5.46 -7.75
N MET A 229 1.31 4.84 -8.91
CA MET A 229 1.96 5.21 -10.16
C MET A 229 1.49 6.57 -10.69
N ALA A 230 0.20 6.89 -10.57
CA ALA A 230 -0.31 8.22 -10.88
C ALA A 230 0.32 9.29 -9.97
N LEU A 231 0.53 8.96 -8.71
CA LEU A 231 1.16 9.79 -7.70
C LEU A 231 2.64 10.08 -8.02
N ILE A 232 3.39 9.05 -8.45
CA ILE A 232 4.76 9.21 -8.96
C ILE A 232 4.75 10.10 -10.21
N GLY A 233 3.78 9.93 -11.13
CA GLY A 233 3.59 10.77 -12.29
C GLY A 233 3.42 12.25 -11.94
N LEU A 234 2.63 12.52 -10.90
CA LEU A 234 2.39 13.88 -10.41
C LEU A 234 3.68 14.53 -9.85
N VAL A 235 4.49 13.78 -9.09
CA VAL A 235 5.79 14.27 -8.60
C VAL A 235 6.76 14.54 -9.75
N LEU A 236 6.84 13.63 -10.71
CA LEU A 236 7.66 13.79 -11.90
C LEU A 236 7.25 15.04 -12.71
N LEU A 237 5.94 15.28 -12.83
CA LEU A 237 5.37 16.42 -13.51
C LEU A 237 5.80 17.75 -12.88
N ILE A 238 5.93 17.82 -11.55
CA ILE A 238 6.48 18.99 -10.84
C ILE A 238 7.86 19.37 -11.40
N GLY A 239 8.70 18.38 -11.66
CA GLY A 239 10.04 18.62 -12.25
C GLY A 239 9.99 19.15 -13.67
N ILE A 240 9.16 18.57 -14.52
CA ILE A 240 9.10 18.88 -15.97
C ILE A 240 8.46 20.26 -16.23
N VAL A 241 7.34 20.56 -15.56
CA VAL A 241 6.55 21.77 -15.80
C VAL A 241 7.31 23.05 -15.42
N LYS A 242 8.10 23.02 -14.35
CA LYS A 242 8.90 24.17 -13.93
C LYS A 242 9.83 24.71 -15.00
N LYS A 243 10.39 23.84 -15.84
CA LYS A 243 11.29 24.24 -16.91
C LYS A 243 10.69 25.32 -17.81
N ASN A 244 9.42 25.22 -18.13
CA ASN A 244 8.76 26.17 -19.02
C ASN A 244 8.62 27.56 -18.39
N GLY A 245 8.22 27.62 -17.10
CA GLY A 245 8.17 28.85 -16.34
C GLY A 245 9.54 29.50 -16.16
N ILE A 246 10.56 28.69 -15.84
CA ILE A 246 11.94 29.17 -15.69
C ILE A 246 12.43 29.81 -16.98
N LEU A 247 12.29 29.15 -18.14
CA LEU A 247 12.75 29.68 -19.44
C LEU A 247 12.09 31.00 -19.83
N MET A 248 10.83 31.20 -19.43
CA MET A 248 10.09 32.43 -19.74
C MET A 248 10.53 33.58 -18.86
N ILE A 249 10.62 33.33 -17.53
CA ILE A 249 10.98 34.36 -16.56
C ILE A 249 12.45 34.75 -16.69
N ASP A 250 13.33 33.79 -16.93
CA ASP A 250 14.76 34.05 -17.13
C ASP A 250 15.00 35.04 -18.28
N PHE A 251 14.35 34.82 -19.41
CA PHE A 251 14.46 35.74 -20.56
C PHE A 251 13.83 37.11 -20.28
N ALA A 252 12.72 37.17 -19.56
CA ALA A 252 12.10 38.42 -19.14
C ALA A 252 13.02 39.24 -18.23
N LEU A 253 13.64 38.57 -17.25
CA LEU A 253 14.60 39.21 -16.35
C LEU A 253 15.87 39.68 -17.06
N GLU A 254 16.38 38.89 -18.02
CA GLU A 254 17.50 39.31 -18.88
C GLU A 254 17.15 40.57 -19.65
N ALA A 255 15.93 40.62 -20.26
CA ALA A 255 15.46 41.79 -20.98
C ALA A 255 15.33 43.03 -20.09
N GLN A 256 14.87 42.87 -18.86
CA GLN A 256 14.79 43.99 -17.92
C GLN A 256 16.18 44.43 -17.42
N ARG A 257 17.05 43.49 -17.01
CA ARG A 257 18.33 43.83 -16.41
C ARG A 257 19.39 44.33 -17.40
N VAL A 258 19.44 43.72 -18.59
CA VAL A 258 20.47 44.02 -19.62
C VAL A 258 20.00 45.10 -20.55
N ARG A 259 18.75 45.05 -21.02
CA ARG A 259 18.20 45.99 -22.02
C ARG A 259 17.38 47.13 -21.43
N GLY A 260 17.07 47.08 -20.12
CA GLY A 260 16.32 48.12 -19.41
C GLY A 260 14.85 48.22 -19.85
N LEU A 261 14.27 47.15 -20.43
CA LEU A 261 12.88 47.17 -20.84
C LEU A 261 11.91 47.20 -19.68
N PRO A 262 10.75 47.86 -19.81
CA PRO A 262 9.72 47.83 -18.79
C PRO A 262 9.16 46.41 -18.64
N PRO A 263 8.65 46.02 -17.43
CA PRO A 263 8.21 44.65 -17.17
C PRO A 263 7.21 44.08 -18.19
N GLU A 264 6.28 44.91 -18.68
CA GLU A 264 5.23 44.50 -19.62
C GLU A 264 5.83 44.15 -21.00
N GLU A 265 6.76 44.94 -21.50
CA GLU A 265 7.45 44.69 -22.78
C GLU A 265 8.41 43.52 -22.66
N ALA A 266 9.13 43.41 -21.54
CA ALA A 266 10.07 42.33 -21.27
C ALA A 266 9.39 40.97 -21.26
N ILE A 267 8.26 40.82 -20.54
CA ILE A 267 7.52 39.55 -20.48
C ILE A 267 6.83 39.24 -21.81
N TYR A 268 6.31 40.25 -22.52
CA TYR A 268 5.72 40.05 -23.86
C TYR A 268 6.76 39.52 -24.86
N GLU A 269 7.93 40.12 -24.91
CA GLU A 269 9.02 39.67 -25.73
C GLU A 269 9.51 38.26 -25.36
N ALA A 270 9.59 37.97 -24.07
CA ALA A 270 9.89 36.63 -23.54
C ALA A 270 8.87 35.60 -24.05
N CYS A 271 7.57 35.91 -23.97
CA CYS A 271 6.52 35.02 -24.46
C CYS A 271 6.62 34.72 -25.93
N VAL A 272 6.85 35.75 -26.78
CA VAL A 272 6.94 35.59 -28.23
C VAL A 272 8.20 34.81 -28.63
N THR A 273 9.34 35.17 -28.04
CA THR A 273 10.64 34.58 -28.43
C THR A 273 10.75 33.13 -27.93
N ARG A 274 10.26 32.84 -26.71
CA ARG A 274 10.36 31.52 -26.09
C ARG A 274 9.18 30.61 -26.44
N PHE A 275 8.15 31.05 -27.12
CA PHE A 275 6.97 30.27 -27.48
C PHE A 275 7.36 28.97 -28.22
N ARG A 276 8.14 29.08 -29.28
CA ARG A 276 8.57 27.93 -30.09
C ARG A 276 9.42 26.93 -29.30
N PRO A 277 10.50 27.32 -28.58
CA PRO A 277 11.29 26.43 -27.75
C PRO A 277 10.46 25.70 -26.67
N ILE A 278 9.55 26.40 -26.01
CA ILE A 278 8.69 25.83 -24.97
C ILE A 278 7.75 24.77 -25.57
N ILE A 279 7.09 25.07 -26.69
CA ILE A 279 6.20 24.10 -27.34
C ILE A 279 6.98 22.89 -27.83
N MET A 280 8.14 23.06 -28.46
CA MET A 280 8.97 21.95 -28.95
C MET A 280 9.35 20.99 -27.78
N THR A 281 9.81 21.55 -26.67
CA THR A 281 10.24 20.71 -25.53
C THR A 281 9.07 20.03 -24.83
N THR A 282 7.91 20.67 -24.77
CA THR A 282 6.71 20.06 -24.19
C THR A 282 6.13 18.98 -25.11
N LEU A 283 6.07 19.20 -26.40
CA LEU A 283 5.65 18.18 -27.37
C LEU A 283 6.59 16.96 -27.35
N ALA A 284 7.91 17.18 -27.28
CA ALA A 284 8.85 16.07 -27.12
C ALA A 284 8.62 15.25 -25.87
N ALA A 285 8.41 15.91 -24.72
CA ALA A 285 8.08 15.22 -23.48
C ALA A 285 6.72 14.50 -23.54
N LEU A 286 5.74 15.13 -24.17
CA LEU A 286 4.39 14.58 -24.36
C LEU A 286 4.43 13.32 -25.22
N LEU A 287 5.08 13.38 -26.39
CA LEU A 287 5.26 12.23 -27.27
C LEU A 287 6.06 11.11 -26.61
N GLY A 288 7.04 11.44 -25.77
CA GLY A 288 7.76 10.46 -24.97
C GLY A 288 6.91 9.75 -23.92
N ALA A 289 5.85 10.42 -23.40
CA ALA A 289 4.92 9.85 -22.42
C ALA A 289 3.74 9.08 -23.04
N VAL A 290 3.39 9.35 -24.33
CA VAL A 290 2.30 8.68 -25.05
C VAL A 290 2.45 7.15 -25.07
N PRO A 291 3.62 6.54 -25.30
CA PRO A 291 3.77 5.09 -25.25
C PRO A 291 3.44 4.49 -23.87
N LEU A 292 3.71 5.23 -22.80
CA LEU A 292 3.33 4.78 -21.45
C LEU A 292 1.81 4.83 -21.26
N MET A 293 1.15 5.85 -21.80
CA MET A 293 -0.31 6.01 -21.72
C MET A 293 -1.06 4.94 -22.52
N LEU A 294 -0.57 4.62 -23.72
CA LEU A 294 -1.19 3.68 -24.65
C LEU A 294 -0.69 2.25 -24.52
N GLY A 295 0.22 1.99 -23.57
CA GLY A 295 0.82 0.68 -23.36
C GLY A 295 -0.24 -0.40 -23.14
N SER A 296 -0.08 -1.56 -23.76
CA SER A 296 -0.92 -2.74 -23.61
C SER A 296 -0.07 -3.96 -23.18
N GLY A 297 -0.72 -4.99 -22.66
CA GLY A 297 -0.08 -6.23 -22.22
C GLY A 297 0.30 -6.25 -20.73
N PRO A 298 1.01 -7.28 -20.26
CA PRO A 298 1.33 -7.46 -18.85
C PRO A 298 2.06 -6.27 -18.25
N GLY A 299 1.59 -5.75 -17.13
CA GLY A 299 2.14 -4.58 -16.44
C GLY A 299 1.74 -3.22 -17.05
N ALA A 300 0.85 -3.19 -18.05
CA ALA A 300 0.29 -1.95 -18.60
C ALA A 300 -0.51 -1.20 -17.52
N GLU A 301 -1.26 -1.92 -16.69
CA GLU A 301 -2.07 -1.38 -15.59
C GLU A 301 -1.25 -0.51 -14.62
N LEU A 302 0.02 -0.82 -14.43
CA LEU A 302 0.92 -0.03 -13.58
C LEU A 302 1.47 1.21 -14.32
N ARG A 303 1.68 1.12 -15.63
CA ARG A 303 2.33 2.19 -16.43
C ARG A 303 1.34 3.22 -16.95
N GLN A 304 0.12 2.80 -17.29
CA GLN A 304 -0.90 3.66 -17.85
C GLN A 304 -1.25 4.86 -16.96
N PRO A 305 -1.53 4.71 -15.65
CA PRO A 305 -1.84 5.84 -14.79
C PRO A 305 -0.70 6.87 -14.71
N LEU A 306 0.56 6.40 -14.74
CA LEU A 306 1.74 7.25 -14.80
C LEU A 306 1.76 8.07 -16.09
N GLY A 307 1.62 7.41 -17.25
CA GLY A 307 1.60 8.05 -18.57
C GLY A 307 0.47 9.05 -18.71
N ILE A 308 -0.73 8.69 -18.28
CA ILE A 308 -1.93 9.52 -18.30
C ILE A 308 -1.77 10.78 -17.44
N ALA A 309 -1.25 10.63 -16.21
CA ALA A 309 -0.99 11.76 -15.33
C ALA A 309 0.01 12.73 -15.95
N VAL A 310 1.10 12.23 -16.52
CA VAL A 310 2.12 13.06 -17.19
C VAL A 310 1.57 13.76 -18.44
N VAL A 311 0.88 13.04 -19.31
CA VAL A 311 0.30 13.61 -20.55
C VAL A 311 -0.76 14.65 -20.20
N GLY A 312 -1.71 14.32 -19.33
CA GLY A 312 -2.78 15.23 -18.91
C GLY A 312 -2.25 16.48 -18.23
N GLY A 313 -1.30 16.30 -17.32
CA GLY A 313 -0.67 17.41 -16.63
C GLY A 313 0.12 18.31 -17.55
N LEU A 314 0.87 17.77 -18.51
CA LEU A 314 1.62 18.56 -19.50
C LEU A 314 0.69 19.33 -20.44
N LEU A 315 -0.39 18.73 -20.94
CA LEU A 315 -1.35 19.40 -21.85
C LEU A 315 -1.99 20.60 -21.17
N VAL A 316 -2.58 20.41 -20.00
CA VAL A 316 -3.27 21.49 -19.27
C VAL A 316 -2.28 22.52 -18.76
N SER A 317 -1.15 22.08 -18.23
CA SER A 317 -0.11 23.00 -17.75
C SER A 317 0.46 23.84 -18.90
N GLN A 318 0.69 23.26 -20.08
CA GLN A 318 1.20 24.00 -21.24
C GLN A 318 0.24 25.13 -21.62
N ALA A 319 -1.06 24.81 -21.73
CA ALA A 319 -2.07 25.81 -22.07
C ALA A 319 -2.15 26.90 -21.00
N LEU A 320 -2.24 26.55 -19.74
CA LEU A 320 -2.37 27.49 -18.64
C LEU A 320 -1.09 28.30 -18.40
N THR A 321 0.08 27.69 -18.44
CA THR A 321 1.35 28.37 -18.14
C THR A 321 1.62 29.51 -19.12
N LEU A 322 1.27 29.36 -20.40
CA LEU A 322 1.43 30.42 -21.39
C LEU A 322 0.63 31.69 -21.06
N PHE A 323 -0.49 31.55 -20.37
CA PHE A 323 -1.35 32.69 -19.98
C PHE A 323 -1.14 33.11 -18.53
N THR A 324 -1.02 32.16 -17.62
CA THR A 324 -0.95 32.48 -16.17
C THR A 324 0.41 33.01 -15.77
N THR A 325 1.51 32.51 -16.33
CA THR A 325 2.86 32.96 -15.96
C THR A 325 3.08 34.44 -16.22
N PRO A 326 2.77 34.99 -17.41
CA PRO A 326 2.90 36.42 -17.67
C PRO A 326 2.05 37.29 -16.76
N VAL A 327 0.81 36.86 -16.52
CA VAL A 327 -0.12 37.61 -15.65
C VAL A 327 0.37 37.65 -14.22
N ILE A 328 0.78 36.50 -13.66
CA ILE A 328 1.28 36.44 -12.29
C ILE A 328 2.59 37.21 -12.15
N TYR A 329 3.46 37.12 -13.15
CA TYR A 329 4.71 37.88 -13.19
C TYR A 329 4.43 39.39 -13.08
N LEU A 330 3.55 39.94 -13.91
CA LEU A 330 3.18 41.38 -13.88
C LEU A 330 2.53 41.77 -12.57
N TYR A 331 1.65 40.92 -12.05
CA TYR A 331 1.00 41.21 -10.75
C TYR A 331 2.02 41.28 -9.60
N LEU A 332 2.94 40.30 -9.53
CA LEU A 332 3.94 40.26 -8.48
C LEU A 332 4.96 41.37 -8.63
N GLU A 333 5.38 41.70 -9.86
CA GLU A 333 6.29 42.80 -10.16
C GLU A 333 5.68 44.14 -9.73
N LYS A 334 4.40 44.39 -10.03
CA LYS A 334 3.68 45.59 -9.63
C LYS A 334 3.53 45.70 -8.10
N PHE A 335 3.41 44.59 -7.40
CA PHE A 335 3.19 44.57 -5.96
C PHE A 335 4.48 44.75 -5.17
N PHE A 336 5.60 44.23 -5.64
CA PHE A 336 6.86 44.23 -4.94
C PHE A 336 7.90 45.23 -5.44
N HIS A 337 7.82 45.69 -6.71
CA HIS A 337 8.65 46.75 -7.22
C HIS A 337 7.93 48.11 -7.05
N ARG A 338 8.28 48.84 -6.00
CA ARG A 338 8.00 50.31 -5.96
C ARG A 338 8.85 50.97 -7.05
N PRO A 339 8.27 51.88 -7.88
CA PRO A 339 9.06 52.63 -8.85
C PRO A 339 10.19 53.36 -8.12
N LYS A 340 11.44 53.07 -8.49
CA LYS A 340 12.56 53.93 -8.06
C LYS A 340 12.23 55.36 -8.52
N PRO A 341 12.25 56.38 -7.60
CA PRO A 341 12.07 57.76 -8.02
C PRO A 341 13.16 58.05 -9.06
N ALA A 342 12.73 58.55 -10.21
CA ALA A 342 13.62 59.04 -11.25
C ALA A 342 14.61 59.98 -10.60
N LEU A 343 15.92 59.66 -10.63
CA LEU A 343 16.97 60.58 -10.22
C LEU A 343 16.84 61.77 -11.21
N ALA A 344 16.27 62.87 -10.70
CA ALA A 344 16.30 64.15 -11.40
C ALA A 344 17.76 64.49 -11.64
N LEU A 345 18.21 64.40 -12.92
CA LEU A 345 19.46 64.98 -13.35
C LEU A 345 19.39 66.46 -13.03
N ALA A 346 19.99 66.85 -11.93
CA ALA A 346 20.26 68.25 -11.62
C ALA A 346 21.19 68.75 -12.74
N THR A 347 20.61 69.45 -13.70
CA THR A 347 21.35 70.33 -14.60
C THR A 347 21.89 71.47 -13.77
N THR A 348 23.16 71.38 -13.42
CA THR A 348 23.93 72.56 -12.95
C THR A 348 24.51 73.21 -14.18
N HIS A 349 24.08 74.47 -14.37
CA HIS A 349 24.73 75.48 -15.22
C HIS A 349 26.11 75.77 -14.70
#